data_ec567d504a681b28880262a94f1713dd
#
_entry.id   ec567d504a681b28880262a94f1713dd
#
_cell.length_a   1.000
_cell.length_b   1.000
_cell.length_c   1.000
_cell.angle_alpha   90.00
_cell.angle_beta   90.00
_cell.angle_gamma   90.00
#
_symmetry.space_group_name_H-M   'P 1'
#
loop_
_entity.id
_entity.type
_entity.pdbx_description
1 polymer ?
#
loop_
_entity_poly.entity_id
_entity_poly.type
_entity_poly.pdbx_seq_one_letter_code
_entity_poly.pdbx_strand_id
1 'polypeptide(L)'
;MTVSAFARDFSIEATRPSGSEIAQLGEILPSGTSVYVTAIPKAAPDETVAAAVALRGVGLEPVIHIAARRLASADALQDVMRRLTGEAGVRRLLVIGGDIDTAGPYADALALIQKSDLRRNGIEEIGIGAYPEGHPRIPTARLEASLDEKIASATAQGLRVNIVTQFSFSGEHIIIWLKQLRGSGIKNRVGIGLAGPTSVRALIRYAKRCGVSTSLRGLASGMATSLVGNVGPDRIIETLTASHELGETRLHYFSFGGVVQTARYACNMAQAGSGQKAAANS
;
A
#
# COMPACT_ATOMS: atom_id res chain seq x y z
N MET A 1 1.90 -16.69 -16.14
CA MET A 1 0.68 -15.86 -15.89
C MET A 1 0.75 -14.67 -16.82
N THR A 2 -0.36 -14.14 -17.36
CA THR A 2 -0.32 -12.92 -18.19
C THR A 2 -0.23 -11.66 -17.31
N VAL A 3 0.29 -10.56 -17.87
CA VAL A 3 0.35 -9.26 -17.17
C VAL A 3 -1.03 -8.83 -16.67
N SER A 4 -2.06 -8.94 -17.51
CA SER A 4 -3.42 -8.57 -17.11
C SER A 4 -3.99 -9.46 -16.00
N ALA A 5 -3.72 -10.76 -16.01
CA ALA A 5 -4.16 -11.66 -14.95
C ALA A 5 -3.49 -11.32 -13.61
N PHE A 6 -2.19 -10.94 -13.64
CA PHE A 6 -1.46 -10.50 -12.46
C PHE A 6 -1.94 -9.14 -11.95
N ALA A 7 -2.26 -8.22 -12.88
CA ALA A 7 -2.68 -6.87 -12.55
C ALA A 7 -4.15 -6.74 -12.13
N ARG A 8 -4.97 -7.79 -12.21
CA ARG A 8 -6.39 -7.74 -11.81
C ARG A 8 -6.60 -7.52 -10.31
N ASP A 9 -5.71 -8.04 -9.51
CA ASP A 9 -5.77 -7.89 -8.07
C ASP A 9 -4.87 -6.75 -7.63
N PHE A 10 -5.46 -5.62 -7.36
CA PHE A 10 -4.74 -4.42 -6.98
C PHE A 10 -5.45 -3.62 -5.89
N SER A 11 -4.70 -2.73 -5.28
CA SER A 11 -5.18 -1.68 -4.39
C SER A 11 -4.47 -0.37 -4.72
N ILE A 12 -5.04 0.75 -4.30
CA ILE A 12 -4.45 2.08 -4.53
C ILE A 12 -4.38 2.87 -3.23
N GLU A 13 -3.40 3.76 -3.12
CA GLU A 13 -3.36 4.77 -2.06
C GLU A 13 -4.04 6.07 -2.49
N ALA A 14 -4.72 6.71 -1.55
CA ALA A 14 -5.32 8.02 -1.72
C ALA A 14 -4.87 8.94 -0.58
N THR A 15 -4.30 10.08 -0.93
CA THR A 15 -3.87 11.10 0.03
C THR A 15 -4.84 12.27 -0.02
N ARG A 16 -5.67 12.43 1.02
CA ARG A 16 -6.75 13.44 1.07
C ARG A 16 -7.61 13.49 -0.19
N PRO A 17 -8.23 12.38 -0.59
CA PRO A 17 -9.08 12.41 -1.78
C PRO A 17 -10.25 13.37 -1.56
N SER A 18 -10.48 14.25 -2.52
CA SER A 18 -11.65 15.13 -2.55
C SER A 18 -12.93 14.32 -2.84
N GLY A 19 -14.10 14.87 -2.50
CA GLY A 19 -15.38 14.22 -2.83
C GLY A 19 -15.55 13.94 -4.32
N SER A 20 -15.05 14.83 -5.20
CA SER A 20 -15.09 14.63 -6.65
C SER A 20 -14.15 13.52 -7.11
N GLU A 21 -12.97 13.38 -6.50
CA GLU A 21 -12.07 12.26 -6.79
C GLU A 21 -12.68 10.94 -6.33
N ILE A 22 -13.30 10.90 -5.13
CA ILE A 22 -13.97 9.69 -4.63
C ILE A 22 -15.12 9.28 -5.56
N ALA A 23 -15.93 10.21 -6.03
CA ALA A 23 -16.99 9.92 -7.00
C ALA A 23 -16.42 9.29 -8.29
N GLN A 24 -15.37 9.88 -8.85
CA GLN A 24 -14.68 9.33 -10.03
C GLN A 24 -14.06 7.95 -9.75
N LEU A 25 -13.51 7.71 -8.56
CA LEU A 25 -13.01 6.39 -8.19
C LEU A 25 -14.11 5.33 -8.20
N GLY A 26 -15.31 5.67 -7.71
CA GLY A 26 -16.48 4.78 -7.74
C GLY A 26 -16.94 4.40 -9.16
N GLU A 27 -16.74 5.32 -10.13
CA GLU A 27 -17.04 5.06 -11.55
C GLU A 27 -15.96 4.21 -12.25
N ILE A 28 -14.69 4.36 -11.85
CA ILE A 28 -13.54 3.76 -12.54
C ILE A 28 -13.22 2.38 -11.98
N LEU A 29 -13.21 2.25 -10.64
CA LEU A 29 -12.72 1.06 -9.97
C LEU A 29 -13.80 -0.01 -9.83
N PRO A 30 -13.43 -1.30 -9.97
CA PRO A 30 -14.34 -2.38 -9.61
C PRO A 30 -14.82 -2.26 -8.16
N SER A 31 -16.09 -2.57 -7.92
CA SER A 31 -16.65 -2.60 -6.57
C SER A 31 -15.80 -3.48 -5.64
N GLY A 32 -15.62 -3.06 -4.40
CA GLY A 32 -14.79 -3.73 -3.40
C GLY A 32 -13.27 -3.49 -3.56
N THR A 33 -12.83 -2.70 -4.56
CA THR A 33 -11.41 -2.35 -4.65
C THR A 33 -10.94 -1.63 -3.39
N SER A 34 -9.82 -2.10 -2.80
CA SER A 34 -9.26 -1.51 -1.58
C SER A 34 -8.57 -0.18 -1.88
N VAL A 35 -9.03 0.89 -1.21
CA VAL A 35 -8.44 2.23 -1.27
C VAL A 35 -7.82 2.56 0.08
N TYR A 36 -6.51 2.72 0.10
CA TYR A 36 -5.74 3.01 1.30
C TYR A 36 -5.69 4.52 1.54
N VAL A 37 -6.33 4.98 2.61
CA VAL A 37 -6.33 6.40 3.01
C VAL A 37 -5.11 6.67 3.86
N THR A 38 -4.18 7.49 3.35
CA THR A 38 -2.89 7.71 4.00
C THR A 38 -3.02 8.56 5.27
N ALA A 39 -2.27 8.18 6.32
CA ALA A 39 -2.10 9.03 7.48
C ALA A 39 -1.22 10.22 7.12
N ILE A 40 -1.76 11.44 7.22
CA ILE A 40 -1.02 12.66 6.94
C ILE A 40 -0.85 13.50 8.22
N PRO A 41 0.24 14.28 8.31
CA PRO A 41 0.45 15.18 9.43
C PRO A 41 -0.71 16.15 9.58
N LYS A 42 -1.19 16.35 10.83
CA LYS A 42 -2.21 17.33 11.19
C LYS A 42 -3.59 17.13 10.51
N ALA A 43 -3.86 15.96 9.91
CA ALA A 43 -5.22 15.64 9.48
C ALA A 43 -6.11 15.47 10.71
N ALA A 44 -7.25 16.12 10.69
CA ALA A 44 -8.26 15.87 11.72
C ALA A 44 -8.83 14.45 11.57
N PRO A 45 -9.13 13.74 12.65
CA PRO A 45 -9.81 12.43 12.58
C PRO A 45 -11.08 12.48 11.74
N ASP A 46 -11.82 13.57 11.79
CA ASP A 46 -13.05 13.79 11.01
C ASP A 46 -12.84 13.67 9.50
N GLU A 47 -11.73 14.22 8.98
CA GLU A 47 -11.39 14.12 7.55
C GLU A 47 -11.20 12.66 7.13
N THR A 48 -10.54 11.88 7.96
CA THR A 48 -10.27 10.46 7.69
C THR A 48 -11.56 9.63 7.73
N VAL A 49 -12.40 9.86 8.73
CA VAL A 49 -13.72 9.18 8.86
C VAL A 49 -14.62 9.56 7.68
N ALA A 50 -14.71 10.85 7.33
CA ALA A 50 -15.51 11.31 6.21
C ALA A 50 -15.06 10.70 4.88
N ALA A 51 -13.75 10.61 4.64
CA ALA A 51 -13.20 9.95 3.45
C ALA A 51 -13.55 8.45 3.43
N ALA A 52 -13.47 7.76 4.56
CA ALA A 52 -13.84 6.35 4.66
C ALA A 52 -15.33 6.11 4.39
N VAL A 53 -16.21 6.95 4.94
CA VAL A 53 -17.66 6.91 4.68
C VAL A 53 -17.94 7.13 3.20
N ALA A 54 -17.34 8.15 2.60
CA ALA A 54 -17.53 8.47 1.20
C ALA A 54 -17.06 7.35 0.26
N LEU A 55 -15.89 6.75 0.54
CA LEU A 55 -15.38 5.60 -0.22
C LEU A 55 -16.32 4.38 -0.11
N ARG A 56 -16.82 4.10 1.08
CA ARG A 56 -17.81 3.04 1.30
C ARG A 56 -19.09 3.32 0.52
N GLY A 57 -19.55 4.58 0.51
CA GLY A 57 -20.76 5.01 -0.19
C GLY A 57 -20.72 4.81 -1.72
N VAL A 58 -19.53 4.81 -2.32
CA VAL A 58 -19.33 4.52 -3.76
C VAL A 58 -18.93 3.05 -4.01
N GLY A 59 -19.09 2.17 -3.04
CA GLY A 59 -18.87 0.72 -3.18
C GLY A 59 -17.42 0.28 -3.10
N LEU A 60 -16.50 1.13 -2.63
CA LEU A 60 -15.08 0.82 -2.45
C LEU A 60 -14.78 0.38 -1.01
N GLU A 61 -13.65 -0.31 -0.82
CA GLU A 61 -13.22 -0.80 0.48
C GLU A 61 -12.16 0.14 1.10
N PRO A 62 -12.52 0.99 2.07
CA PRO A 62 -11.56 1.87 2.73
C PRO A 62 -10.63 1.07 3.65
N VAL A 63 -9.32 1.25 3.49
CA VAL A 63 -8.27 0.75 4.36
C VAL A 63 -7.54 1.95 4.96
N ILE A 64 -7.57 2.11 6.27
CA ILE A 64 -7.11 3.33 6.92
C ILE A 64 -5.70 3.15 7.47
N HIS A 65 -4.79 4.07 7.13
CA HIS A 65 -3.47 4.11 7.74
C HIS A 65 -3.55 4.65 9.17
N ILE A 66 -3.05 3.88 10.12
CA ILE A 66 -2.87 4.30 11.49
C ILE A 66 -1.39 4.45 11.78
N ALA A 67 -0.94 5.68 11.96
CA ALA A 67 0.45 6.01 12.31
C ALA A 67 0.60 6.05 13.83
N ALA A 68 1.22 5.02 14.41
CA ALA A 68 1.32 4.81 15.84
C ALA A 68 1.84 6.04 16.62
N ARG A 69 2.95 6.63 16.17
CA ARG A 69 3.58 7.77 16.84
C ARG A 69 2.76 9.07 16.78
N ARG A 70 1.78 9.15 15.86
CA ARG A 70 0.93 10.35 15.72
C ARG A 70 -0.31 10.32 16.60
N LEU A 71 -0.58 9.21 17.26
CA LEU A 71 -1.69 9.09 18.20
C LEU A 71 -1.35 9.82 19.49
N ALA A 72 -2.20 10.76 19.90
CA ALA A 72 -2.00 11.56 21.09
C ALA A 72 -2.21 10.75 22.38
N SER A 73 -3.16 9.80 22.36
CA SER A 73 -3.50 8.96 23.50
C SER A 73 -4.13 7.62 23.04
N ALA A 74 -4.28 6.67 23.98
CA ALA A 74 -5.04 5.45 23.74
C ALA A 74 -6.52 5.74 23.49
N ASP A 75 -7.09 6.71 24.20
CA ASP A 75 -8.50 7.13 24.02
C ASP A 75 -8.72 7.73 22.62
N ALA A 76 -7.76 8.50 22.09
CA ALA A 76 -7.83 9.01 20.73
C ALA A 76 -7.86 7.86 19.69
N LEU A 77 -7.10 6.78 19.91
CA LEU A 77 -7.20 5.59 19.08
C LEU A 77 -8.57 4.93 19.18
N GLN A 78 -9.10 4.75 20.40
CA GLN A 78 -10.40 4.13 20.64
C GLN A 78 -11.52 4.93 19.96
N ASP A 79 -11.51 6.25 20.08
CA ASP A 79 -12.51 7.11 19.44
C ASP A 79 -12.47 6.98 17.91
N VAL A 80 -11.29 7.05 17.32
CA VAL A 80 -11.10 6.87 15.87
C VAL A 80 -11.56 5.49 15.43
N MET A 81 -11.23 4.42 16.16
CA MET A 81 -11.66 3.06 15.84
C MET A 81 -13.17 2.93 15.88
N ARG A 82 -13.80 3.40 16.95
CA ARG A 82 -15.26 3.36 17.11
C ARG A 82 -15.96 4.05 15.94
N ARG A 83 -15.46 5.20 15.51
CA ARG A 83 -16.04 5.96 14.40
C ARG A 83 -15.80 5.28 13.06
N LEU A 84 -14.59 4.84 12.76
CA LEU A 84 -14.25 4.14 11.52
C LEU A 84 -15.07 2.84 11.36
N THR A 85 -15.20 2.05 12.43
CA THR A 85 -15.95 0.79 12.38
C THR A 85 -17.47 1.00 12.40
N GLY A 86 -17.95 2.01 13.14
CA GLY A 86 -19.39 2.30 13.29
C GLY A 86 -19.97 3.10 12.13
N GLU A 87 -19.28 4.18 11.70
CA GLU A 87 -19.82 5.09 10.68
C GLU A 87 -19.51 4.62 9.25
N ALA A 88 -18.27 4.10 9.01
CA ALA A 88 -17.80 3.69 7.69
C ALA A 88 -17.70 2.17 7.48
N GLY A 89 -18.00 1.37 8.49
CA GLY A 89 -17.87 -0.09 8.42
C GLY A 89 -16.45 -0.56 8.11
N VAL A 90 -15.43 0.22 8.49
CA VAL A 90 -14.02 -0.14 8.26
C VAL A 90 -13.69 -1.41 9.04
N ARG A 91 -13.09 -2.39 8.35
CA ARG A 91 -12.63 -3.66 8.92
C ARG A 91 -11.14 -3.90 8.68
N ARG A 92 -10.48 -3.02 7.93
CA ARG A 92 -9.08 -3.16 7.50
C ARG A 92 -8.29 -1.90 7.80
N LEU A 93 -7.09 -2.07 8.34
CA LEU A 93 -6.16 -0.98 8.62
C LEU A 93 -4.80 -1.27 7.98
N LEU A 94 -4.01 -0.22 7.75
CA LEU A 94 -2.56 -0.34 7.59
C LEU A 94 -1.89 0.31 8.80
N VAL A 95 -1.23 -0.50 9.63
CA VAL A 95 -0.57 -0.03 10.85
C VAL A 95 0.90 0.26 10.57
N ILE A 96 1.29 1.52 10.72
CA ILE A 96 2.65 2.01 10.48
C ILE A 96 3.22 2.73 11.70
N GLY A 97 4.54 2.85 11.78
CA GLY A 97 5.20 3.54 12.89
C GLY A 97 4.94 5.04 12.91
N GLY A 98 4.95 5.66 11.72
CA GLY A 98 4.91 7.12 11.57
C GLY A 98 6.30 7.73 11.45
N ASP A 99 6.34 8.99 11.01
CA ASP A 99 7.53 9.74 10.58
C ASP A 99 7.96 10.86 11.54
N ILE A 100 7.37 10.91 12.74
CA ILE A 100 7.76 11.86 13.80
C ILE A 100 8.67 11.18 14.81
N ASP A 101 9.59 11.94 15.40
CA ASP A 101 10.57 11.41 16.35
C ASP A 101 9.98 11.26 17.76
N THR A 102 9.06 12.13 18.16
CA THR A 102 8.33 12.03 19.43
C THR A 102 7.18 11.06 19.30
N ALA A 103 7.15 10.07 20.18
CA ALA A 103 6.04 9.10 20.22
C ALA A 103 5.01 9.54 21.27
N GLY A 104 3.72 9.36 20.93
CA GLY A 104 2.64 9.33 21.92
C GLY A 104 2.71 7.99 22.72
N PRO A 105 1.56 7.35 23.02
CA PRO A 105 1.55 6.11 23.80
C PRO A 105 2.18 4.91 23.09
N TYR A 106 2.37 5.01 21.76
CA TYR A 106 2.86 3.93 20.92
C TYR A 106 4.16 4.34 20.21
N ALA A 107 5.27 3.72 20.58
CA ALA A 107 6.58 4.02 20.03
C ALA A 107 6.73 3.62 18.54
N ASP A 108 6.00 2.61 18.11
CA ASP A 108 6.01 2.08 16.75
C ASP A 108 4.74 1.24 16.47
N ALA A 109 4.65 0.66 15.26
CA ALA A 109 3.53 -0.17 14.85
C ALA A 109 3.36 -1.44 15.71
N LEU A 110 4.47 -2.06 16.15
CA LEU A 110 4.43 -3.23 17.01
C LEU A 110 3.81 -2.90 18.38
N ALA A 111 4.27 -1.80 18.98
CA ALA A 111 3.74 -1.33 20.26
C ALA A 111 2.23 -1.02 20.18
N LEU A 112 1.76 -0.47 19.04
CA LEU A 112 0.33 -0.26 18.84
C LEU A 112 -0.41 -1.60 18.76
N ILE A 113 0.05 -2.54 17.95
CA ILE A 113 -0.59 -3.85 17.80
C ILE A 113 -0.63 -4.58 19.16
N GLN A 114 0.45 -4.57 19.93
CA GLN A 114 0.52 -5.25 21.21
C GLN A 114 -0.33 -4.63 22.33
N LYS A 115 -0.43 -3.30 22.34
CA LYS A 115 -1.09 -2.56 23.42
C LYS A 115 -2.56 -2.22 23.14
N SER A 116 -3.03 -2.49 21.92
CA SER A 116 -4.42 -2.25 21.54
C SER A 116 -5.09 -3.55 21.08
N ASP A 117 -6.33 -3.74 21.48
CA ASP A 117 -7.14 -4.87 21.01
C ASP A 117 -7.92 -4.44 19.76
N LEU A 118 -7.23 -4.50 18.61
CA LEU A 118 -7.82 -4.10 17.32
C LEU A 118 -8.98 -5.01 16.93
N ARG A 119 -8.88 -6.32 17.24
CA ARG A 119 -9.94 -7.29 16.93
C ARG A 119 -11.23 -6.97 17.66
N ARG A 120 -11.14 -6.66 18.95
CA ARG A 120 -12.31 -6.28 19.78
C ARG A 120 -12.93 -4.97 19.29
N ASN A 121 -12.14 -4.09 18.73
CA ASN A 121 -12.61 -2.86 18.09
C ASN A 121 -13.24 -3.06 16.70
N GLY A 122 -13.48 -4.29 16.27
CA GLY A 122 -14.16 -4.62 15.02
C GLY A 122 -13.24 -4.71 13.79
N ILE A 123 -11.93 -4.63 13.97
CA ILE A 123 -10.96 -4.83 12.88
C ILE A 123 -10.77 -6.33 12.63
N GLU A 124 -10.74 -6.72 11.36
CA GLU A 124 -10.57 -8.11 10.94
C GLU A 124 -9.21 -8.38 10.31
N GLU A 125 -8.63 -7.36 9.70
CA GLU A 125 -7.38 -7.48 8.95
C GLU A 125 -6.50 -6.26 9.16
N ILE A 126 -5.20 -6.49 9.30
CA ILE A 126 -4.22 -5.40 9.27
C ILE A 126 -3.17 -5.63 8.18
N GLY A 127 -2.82 -4.54 7.51
CA GLY A 127 -1.60 -4.42 6.74
C GLY A 127 -0.45 -3.98 7.64
N ILE A 128 0.74 -4.52 7.39
CA ILE A 128 1.99 -4.10 8.02
C ILE A 128 3.02 -3.74 6.97
N GLY A 129 3.79 -2.69 7.21
CA GLY A 129 4.78 -2.19 6.24
C GLY A 129 6.01 -3.08 6.15
N ALA A 130 6.52 -3.27 4.91
CA ALA A 130 7.79 -3.94 4.63
C ALA A 130 8.63 -3.14 3.61
N TYR A 131 9.92 -3.43 3.54
CA TYR A 131 10.90 -2.61 2.82
C TYR A 131 11.82 -3.49 1.95
N PRO A 132 11.43 -3.80 0.69
CA PRO A 132 12.24 -4.66 -0.18
C PRO A 132 13.66 -4.16 -0.45
N GLU A 133 13.85 -2.84 -0.42
CA GLU A 133 15.17 -2.20 -0.61
C GLU A 133 15.84 -1.79 0.71
N GLY A 134 15.30 -2.25 1.85
CA GLY A 134 15.74 -1.81 3.18
C GLY A 134 15.17 -0.44 3.57
N HIS A 135 15.65 0.07 4.69
CA HIS A 135 15.23 1.37 5.24
C HIS A 135 16.47 2.18 5.66
N PRO A 136 16.52 3.50 5.35
CA PRO A 136 17.75 4.30 5.55
C PRO A 136 18.20 4.41 7.01
N ARG A 137 17.30 4.20 7.97
CA ARG A 137 17.55 4.38 9.41
C ARG A 137 17.38 3.09 10.23
N ILE A 138 16.96 1.98 9.62
CA ILE A 138 16.67 0.72 10.35
C ILE A 138 17.47 -0.39 9.69
N PRO A 139 18.34 -1.10 10.45
CA PRO A 139 19.08 -2.24 9.92
C PRO A 139 18.15 -3.37 9.44
N THR A 140 18.54 -4.08 8.38
CA THR A 140 17.75 -5.15 7.76
C THR A 140 17.31 -6.22 8.78
N ALA A 141 18.21 -6.70 9.62
CA ALA A 141 17.88 -7.67 10.65
C ALA A 141 16.78 -7.19 11.62
N ARG A 142 16.73 -5.88 11.92
CA ARG A 142 15.67 -5.31 12.75
C ARG A 142 14.35 -5.18 11.98
N LEU A 143 14.40 -4.93 10.67
CA LEU A 143 13.21 -4.93 9.82
C LEU A 143 12.57 -6.31 9.76
N GLU A 144 13.38 -7.35 9.57
CA GLU A 144 12.96 -8.74 9.52
C GLU A 144 12.35 -9.17 10.86
N ALA A 145 13.07 -9.01 11.97
CA ALA A 145 12.58 -9.33 13.30
C ALA A 145 11.27 -8.59 13.63
N SER A 146 11.19 -7.30 13.31
CA SER A 146 9.97 -6.50 13.51
C SER A 146 8.80 -6.96 12.64
N LEU A 147 9.05 -7.51 11.46
CA LEU A 147 8.02 -8.10 10.62
C LEU A 147 7.42 -9.32 11.26
N ASP A 148 8.27 -10.26 11.71
CA ASP A 148 7.87 -11.49 12.41
C ASP A 148 7.10 -11.19 13.69
N GLU A 149 7.62 -10.30 14.53
CA GLU A 149 6.98 -9.87 15.78
C GLU A 149 5.58 -9.28 15.55
N LYS A 150 5.41 -8.46 14.51
CA LYS A 150 4.10 -7.87 14.16
C LYS A 150 3.12 -8.93 13.63
N ILE A 151 3.58 -9.85 12.78
CA ILE A 151 2.76 -10.96 12.30
C ILE A 151 2.28 -11.80 13.47
N ALA A 152 3.20 -12.22 14.35
CA ALA A 152 2.88 -13.04 15.50
C ALA A 152 1.89 -12.35 16.43
N SER A 153 2.14 -11.07 16.79
CA SER A 153 1.27 -10.29 17.69
C SER A 153 -0.14 -10.08 17.14
N ALA A 154 -0.26 -9.81 15.85
CA ALA A 154 -1.57 -9.63 15.21
C ALA A 154 -2.33 -10.95 15.06
N THR A 155 -1.64 -12.03 14.70
CA THR A 155 -2.24 -13.35 14.58
C THR A 155 -2.74 -13.86 15.95
N ALA A 156 -2.01 -13.57 17.02
CA ALA A 156 -2.43 -13.89 18.40
C ALA A 156 -3.73 -13.19 18.81
N GLN A 157 -4.06 -12.03 18.22
CA GLN A 157 -5.34 -11.36 18.38
C GLN A 157 -6.44 -11.91 17.45
N GLY A 158 -6.18 -12.90 16.61
CA GLY A 158 -7.11 -13.42 15.61
C GLY A 158 -7.31 -12.50 14.39
N LEU A 159 -6.36 -11.60 14.13
CA LEU A 159 -6.38 -10.75 12.94
C LEU A 159 -5.78 -11.47 11.74
N ARG A 160 -6.36 -11.26 10.57
CA ARG A 160 -5.67 -11.55 9.30
C ARG A 160 -4.58 -10.50 9.09
N VAL A 161 -3.43 -10.96 8.60
CA VAL A 161 -2.29 -10.06 8.35
C VAL A 161 -1.91 -10.12 6.88
N ASN A 162 -1.86 -8.96 6.24
CA ASN A 162 -1.21 -8.79 4.95
C ASN A 162 0.03 -7.88 5.10
N ILE A 163 0.92 -7.98 4.15
CA ILE A 163 2.14 -7.17 4.09
C ILE A 163 1.97 -6.16 2.96
N VAL A 164 2.29 -4.89 3.20
CA VAL A 164 2.30 -3.85 2.16
C VAL A 164 3.72 -3.31 2.07
N THR A 165 4.34 -3.46 0.89
CA THR A 165 5.72 -2.99 0.74
C THR A 165 5.79 -1.50 0.44
N GLN A 166 6.90 -0.87 0.83
CA GLN A 166 7.31 0.39 0.25
C GLN A 166 7.45 0.20 -1.27
N PHE A 167 7.22 1.26 -2.06
CA PHE A 167 7.44 1.18 -3.50
C PHE A 167 8.91 0.97 -3.83
N SER A 168 9.15 0.30 -4.95
CA SER A 168 10.47 0.07 -5.52
C SER A 168 10.45 0.41 -7.02
N PHE A 169 11.63 0.71 -7.57
CA PHE A 169 11.85 0.90 -9.01
C PHE A 169 12.53 -0.31 -9.66
N SER A 170 12.78 -1.39 -8.92
CA SER A 170 13.40 -2.61 -9.42
C SER A 170 12.54 -3.84 -9.15
N GLY A 171 12.07 -4.47 -10.22
CA GLY A 171 11.37 -5.75 -10.16
C GLY A 171 12.25 -6.85 -9.58
N GLU A 172 13.54 -6.84 -9.90
CA GLU A 172 14.52 -7.82 -9.42
C GLU A 172 14.71 -7.76 -7.91
N HIS A 173 14.83 -6.56 -7.33
CA HIS A 173 14.92 -6.40 -5.86
C HIS A 173 13.66 -6.91 -5.17
N ILE A 174 12.48 -6.62 -5.72
CA ILE A 174 11.20 -7.12 -5.20
C ILE A 174 11.18 -8.66 -5.24
N ILE A 175 11.60 -9.27 -6.35
CA ILE A 175 11.63 -10.73 -6.51
C ILE A 175 12.59 -11.39 -5.50
N ILE A 176 13.80 -10.85 -5.36
CA ILE A 176 14.80 -11.35 -4.41
C ILE A 176 14.23 -11.29 -3.00
N TRP A 177 13.67 -10.16 -2.61
CA TRP A 177 13.08 -9.98 -1.29
C TRP A 177 11.89 -10.92 -1.06
N LEU A 178 11.00 -11.09 -2.04
CA LEU A 178 9.87 -12.03 -1.94
C LEU A 178 10.35 -13.47 -1.76
N LYS A 179 11.38 -13.91 -2.49
CA LYS A 179 11.94 -15.25 -2.34
C LYS A 179 12.56 -15.46 -0.95
N GLN A 180 13.28 -14.47 -0.42
CA GLN A 180 13.80 -14.50 0.95
C GLN A 180 12.66 -14.58 1.97
N LEU A 181 11.63 -13.77 1.82
CA LEU A 181 10.43 -13.77 2.66
C LEU A 181 9.74 -15.14 2.66
N ARG A 182 9.58 -15.76 1.49
CA ARG A 182 8.98 -17.11 1.38
C ARG A 182 9.91 -18.19 1.96
N GLY A 183 11.21 -18.03 1.76
CA GLY A 183 12.23 -18.91 2.34
C GLY A 183 12.26 -18.89 3.87
N SER A 184 11.93 -17.78 4.52
CA SER A 184 11.76 -17.68 5.97
C SER A 184 10.43 -18.25 6.50
N GLY A 185 9.57 -18.77 5.61
CA GLY A 185 8.31 -19.40 6.00
C GLY A 185 7.10 -18.44 6.04
N ILE A 186 7.27 -17.16 5.79
CA ILE A 186 6.17 -16.18 5.77
C ILE A 186 5.34 -16.39 4.50
N LYS A 187 4.07 -16.79 4.66
CA LYS A 187 3.12 -17.06 3.57
C LYS A 187 2.07 -15.96 3.40
N ASN A 188 2.07 -14.96 4.24
CA ASN A 188 1.12 -13.85 4.21
C ASN A 188 1.07 -13.20 2.83
N ARG A 189 -0.12 -12.75 2.44
CA ARG A 189 -0.32 -12.00 1.20
C ARG A 189 0.51 -10.72 1.20
N VAL A 190 1.13 -10.41 0.06
CA VAL A 190 1.97 -9.22 -0.11
C VAL A 190 1.37 -8.28 -1.16
N GLY A 191 1.02 -7.07 -0.74
CA GLY A 191 0.77 -5.94 -1.62
C GLY A 191 2.11 -5.32 -2.04
N ILE A 192 2.48 -5.54 -3.31
CA ILE A 192 3.72 -5.03 -3.88
C ILE A 192 3.57 -3.55 -4.21
N GLY A 193 4.30 -2.70 -3.50
CA GLY A 193 4.27 -1.25 -3.68
C GLY A 193 4.88 -0.81 -5.00
N LEU A 194 4.10 -0.09 -5.79
CA LEU A 194 4.51 0.45 -7.09
C LEU A 194 4.13 1.93 -7.17
N ALA A 195 5.02 2.75 -7.71
CA ALA A 195 4.68 4.13 -8.03
C ALA A 195 3.72 4.17 -9.22
N GLY A 196 2.50 4.65 -9.03
CA GLY A 196 1.56 4.92 -10.12
C GLY A 196 2.12 5.95 -11.11
N PRO A 197 1.50 6.12 -12.28
CA PRO A 197 1.99 7.02 -13.32
C PRO A 197 2.20 8.43 -12.80
N THR A 198 3.41 8.96 -12.97
CA THR A 198 3.75 10.33 -12.54
C THR A 198 4.98 10.83 -13.27
N SER A 199 5.33 12.11 -13.10
CA SER A 199 6.53 12.67 -13.70
C SER A 199 7.80 12.15 -13.01
N VAL A 200 8.89 12.03 -13.77
CA VAL A 200 10.23 11.65 -13.23
C VAL A 200 10.64 12.55 -12.07
N ARG A 201 10.37 13.86 -12.16
CA ARG A 201 10.65 14.82 -11.08
C ARG A 201 9.90 14.45 -9.78
N ALA A 202 8.64 14.07 -9.88
CA ALA A 202 7.85 13.63 -8.72
C ALA A 202 8.41 12.32 -8.16
N LEU A 203 8.75 11.33 -9.00
CA LEU A 203 9.37 10.08 -8.57
C LEU A 203 10.64 10.31 -7.76
N ILE A 204 11.56 11.15 -8.26
CA ILE A 204 12.80 11.49 -7.55
C ILE A 204 12.52 12.13 -6.19
N ARG A 205 11.55 13.05 -6.13
CA ARG A 205 11.16 13.71 -4.88
C ARG A 205 10.62 12.72 -3.85
N TYR A 206 9.73 11.83 -4.27
CA TYR A 206 9.15 10.81 -3.37
C TYR A 206 10.18 9.75 -2.97
N ALA A 207 11.04 9.31 -3.89
CA ALA A 207 12.12 8.39 -3.58
C ALA A 207 13.06 8.92 -2.49
N LYS A 208 13.47 10.18 -2.60
CA LYS A 208 14.29 10.84 -1.58
C LYS A 208 13.56 10.93 -0.22
N ARG A 209 12.28 11.31 -0.24
CA ARG A 209 11.47 11.43 0.98
C ARG A 209 11.25 10.10 1.68
N CYS A 210 11.04 9.03 0.92
CA CYS A 210 10.77 7.67 1.44
C CYS A 210 12.03 6.83 1.63
N GLY A 211 13.21 7.36 1.33
CA GLY A 211 14.47 6.65 1.48
C GLY A 211 14.70 5.52 0.47
N VAL A 212 13.97 5.53 -0.64
CA VAL A 212 14.11 4.58 -1.76
C VAL A 212 15.21 5.09 -2.68
N SER A 213 16.47 4.81 -2.36
CA SER A 213 17.62 5.39 -3.07
C SER A 213 18.38 4.38 -3.93
N THR A 214 18.27 3.10 -3.62
CA THR A 214 19.07 2.05 -4.26
C THR A 214 18.63 1.84 -5.72
N SER A 215 17.34 1.67 -5.96
CA SER A 215 16.80 1.51 -7.31
C SER A 215 16.68 2.83 -8.09
N LEU A 216 16.71 3.99 -7.40
CA LEU A 216 16.70 5.29 -8.07
C LEU A 216 17.92 5.49 -8.98
N ARG A 217 19.08 4.93 -8.62
CA ARG A 217 20.30 4.99 -9.44
C ARG A 217 20.14 4.21 -10.74
N GLY A 218 19.49 3.04 -10.69
CA GLY A 218 19.15 2.25 -11.87
C GLY A 218 18.13 2.94 -12.78
N LEU A 219 17.15 3.62 -12.18
CA LEU A 219 16.17 4.41 -12.93
C LEU A 219 16.86 5.57 -13.68
N ALA A 220 17.77 6.29 -13.04
CA ALA A 220 18.48 7.42 -13.63
C ALA A 220 19.37 7.00 -14.83
N SER A 221 19.99 5.83 -14.77
CA SER A 221 20.84 5.32 -15.87
C SER A 221 20.03 4.81 -17.07
N GLY A 222 18.80 4.31 -16.86
CA GLY A 222 17.91 3.82 -17.94
C GLY A 222 16.96 4.87 -18.52
N MET A 223 16.75 6.00 -17.82
CA MET A 223 15.79 7.05 -18.21
C MET A 223 16.44 8.34 -18.73
N ALA A 224 17.76 8.34 -18.97
CA ALA A 224 18.48 9.52 -19.46
C ALA A 224 17.95 10.09 -20.79
N THR A 225 17.08 9.34 -21.50
CA THR A 225 16.53 9.72 -22.80
C THR A 225 15.10 10.26 -22.76
N SER A 226 14.39 10.23 -21.61
CA SER A 226 12.98 10.67 -21.53
C SER A 226 12.66 11.41 -20.23
N LEU A 227 13.15 12.64 -20.10
CA LEU A 227 12.78 13.55 -19.00
C LEU A 227 11.38 14.17 -19.19
N VAL A 228 10.71 13.90 -20.30
CA VAL A 228 9.41 14.48 -20.66
C VAL A 228 8.36 13.36 -20.72
N GLY A 229 7.32 13.47 -19.90
CA GLY A 229 6.19 12.55 -19.86
C GLY A 229 5.97 11.90 -18.49
N ASN A 230 4.85 11.19 -18.37
CA ASN A 230 4.54 10.35 -17.22
C ASN A 230 5.17 8.97 -17.42
N VAL A 231 5.76 8.45 -16.34
CA VAL A 231 6.36 7.11 -16.30
C VAL A 231 5.54 6.25 -15.36
N GLY A 232 5.20 5.05 -15.80
CA GLY A 232 4.49 4.04 -15.03
C GLY A 232 5.39 2.86 -14.64
N PRO A 233 4.89 1.93 -13.82
CA PRO A 233 5.62 0.76 -13.36
C PRO A 233 5.55 -0.45 -14.33
N ASP A 234 5.29 -0.23 -15.62
CA ASP A 234 5.03 -1.26 -16.62
C ASP A 234 6.10 -2.35 -16.63
N ARG A 235 7.38 -1.95 -16.75
CA ARG A 235 8.52 -2.88 -16.75
C ARG A 235 8.64 -3.70 -15.48
N ILE A 236 8.31 -3.09 -14.32
CA ILE A 236 8.33 -3.81 -13.05
C ILE A 236 7.24 -4.88 -13.05
N ILE A 237 6.04 -4.54 -13.51
CA ILE A 237 4.91 -5.47 -13.61
C ILE A 237 5.24 -6.62 -14.57
N GLU A 238 5.86 -6.34 -15.72
CA GLU A 238 6.34 -7.36 -16.68
C GLU A 238 7.37 -8.29 -16.02
N THR A 239 8.38 -7.74 -15.33
CA THR A 239 9.41 -8.51 -14.62
C THR A 239 8.79 -9.42 -13.55
N LEU A 240 7.87 -8.89 -12.75
CA LEU A 240 7.15 -9.65 -11.73
C LEU A 240 6.30 -10.78 -12.35
N THR A 241 5.60 -10.49 -13.45
CA THR A 241 4.75 -11.45 -14.14
C THR A 241 5.52 -12.60 -14.74
N ALA A 242 6.74 -12.35 -15.21
CA ALA A 242 7.65 -13.35 -15.75
C ALA A 242 8.26 -14.26 -14.66
N SER A 243 8.22 -13.83 -13.39
CA SER A 243 8.78 -14.59 -12.29
C SER A 243 7.80 -15.64 -11.75
N HIS A 244 8.36 -16.73 -11.21
CA HIS A 244 7.62 -17.81 -10.57
C HIS A 244 7.86 -17.80 -9.05
N GLU A 245 6.95 -18.44 -8.31
CA GLU A 245 7.10 -18.69 -6.87
C GLU A 245 7.10 -17.43 -5.98
N LEU A 246 6.40 -16.37 -6.39
CA LEU A 246 6.26 -15.16 -5.59
C LEU A 246 5.27 -15.33 -4.41
N GLY A 247 4.53 -16.44 -4.39
CA GLY A 247 3.46 -16.70 -3.43
C GLY A 247 2.23 -15.80 -3.67
N GLU A 248 1.41 -15.64 -2.65
CA GLU A 248 0.22 -14.79 -2.76
C GLU A 248 0.61 -13.31 -2.76
N THR A 249 0.46 -12.67 -3.92
CA THR A 249 0.83 -11.27 -4.14
C THR A 249 -0.27 -10.51 -4.87
N ARG A 250 -0.35 -9.20 -4.65
CA ARG A 250 -1.16 -8.25 -5.42
C ARG A 250 -0.37 -6.97 -5.68
N LEU A 251 -0.82 -6.14 -6.60
CA LEU A 251 -0.24 -4.82 -6.83
C LEU A 251 -0.83 -3.80 -5.84
N HIS A 252 0.01 -2.88 -5.36
CA HIS A 252 -0.39 -1.78 -4.51
C HIS A 252 0.18 -0.46 -5.06
N TYR A 253 -0.68 0.40 -5.59
CA TYR A 253 -0.25 1.61 -6.28
C TYR A 253 -0.23 2.84 -5.37
N PHE A 254 0.92 3.48 -5.29
CA PHE A 254 1.10 4.81 -4.69
C PHE A 254 0.70 5.88 -5.69
N SER A 255 -0.27 6.73 -5.38
CA SER A 255 -0.87 7.70 -6.31
C SER A 255 -0.09 9.03 -6.39
N PHE A 256 1.20 8.96 -6.72
CA PHE A 256 2.08 10.13 -6.76
C PHE A 256 1.73 11.16 -7.86
N GLY A 257 1.06 10.73 -8.90
CA GLY A 257 0.58 11.58 -10.00
C GLY A 257 -0.91 11.91 -9.94
N GLY A 258 -1.57 11.54 -8.81
CA GLY A 258 -3.01 11.71 -8.63
C GLY A 258 -3.76 10.38 -8.59
N VAL A 259 -4.76 10.31 -7.72
CA VAL A 259 -5.48 9.06 -7.45
C VAL A 259 -6.33 8.59 -8.64
N VAL A 260 -6.98 9.51 -9.32
CA VAL A 260 -7.84 9.21 -10.48
C VAL A 260 -7.00 8.68 -11.66
N GLN A 261 -5.86 9.33 -11.94
CA GLN A 261 -4.93 8.87 -12.98
C GLN A 261 -4.40 7.47 -12.67
N THR A 262 -4.03 7.22 -11.41
CA THR A 262 -3.56 5.92 -10.95
C THR A 262 -4.64 4.84 -11.06
N ALA A 263 -5.90 5.16 -10.72
CA ALA A 263 -7.02 4.25 -10.87
C ALA A 263 -7.25 3.83 -12.33
N ARG A 264 -7.27 4.81 -13.24
CA ARG A 264 -7.38 4.54 -14.70
C ARG A 264 -6.25 3.65 -15.20
N TYR A 265 -5.02 3.95 -14.81
CA TYR A 265 -3.86 3.15 -15.18
C TYR A 265 -4.00 1.70 -14.68
N ALA A 266 -4.34 1.50 -13.40
CA ALA A 266 -4.49 0.17 -12.82
C ALA A 266 -5.58 -0.66 -13.53
N CYS A 267 -6.72 -0.04 -13.86
CA CYS A 267 -7.78 -0.69 -14.62
C CYS A 267 -7.34 -1.05 -16.04
N ASN A 268 -6.62 -0.16 -16.74
CA ASN A 268 -6.10 -0.42 -18.07
C ASN A 268 -5.11 -1.60 -18.07
N MET A 269 -4.20 -1.67 -17.09
CA MET A 269 -3.28 -2.80 -16.92
C MET A 269 -4.02 -4.11 -16.67
N ALA A 270 -5.09 -4.10 -15.88
CA ALA A 270 -5.94 -5.27 -15.63
C ALA A 270 -6.70 -5.75 -16.87
N GLN A 271 -6.95 -4.87 -17.83
CA GLN A 271 -7.71 -5.14 -19.06
C GLN A 271 -6.84 -5.45 -20.29
N ALA A 272 -5.58 -4.99 -20.33
CA ALA A 272 -4.69 -5.02 -21.50
C ALA A 272 -4.45 -6.41 -22.14
N GLY A 273 -4.83 -7.49 -21.50
CA GLY A 273 -4.76 -8.86 -22.06
C GLY A 273 -6.05 -9.43 -22.58
N SER A 274 -7.19 -8.74 -22.44
CA SER A 274 -8.49 -9.25 -22.90
C SER A 274 -8.78 -8.89 -24.37
N GLY A 275 -8.12 -7.86 -24.92
CA GLY A 275 -8.33 -7.41 -26.29
C GLY A 275 -7.60 -8.20 -27.38
N GLN A 276 -6.51 -8.89 -27.06
CA GLN A 276 -5.74 -9.64 -28.08
C GLN A 276 -6.33 -11.02 -28.44
N LYS A 277 -7.27 -11.57 -27.65
CA LYS A 277 -7.94 -12.83 -28.02
C LYS A 277 -9.12 -12.65 -28.96
N ALA A 278 -9.66 -11.47 -29.11
CA ALA A 278 -10.80 -11.23 -30.02
C ALA A 278 -10.37 -11.00 -31.48
N ALA A 279 -9.12 -10.55 -31.72
CA ALA A 279 -8.61 -10.29 -33.07
C ALA A 279 -7.92 -11.49 -33.74
N ALA A 280 -7.72 -12.61 -33.03
CA ALA A 280 -7.08 -13.81 -33.58
C ALA A 280 -8.11 -14.89 -34.02
N ASN A 281 -9.42 -14.64 -33.88
CA ASN A 281 -10.50 -15.54 -34.29
C ASN A 281 -11.51 -14.87 -35.26
N SER A 282 -11.07 -13.87 -36.01
CA SER A 282 -11.86 -13.28 -37.12
C SER A 282 -11.23 -13.57 -38.43
#